data_ef9abd2970bb39e45c87ef11ff18f297
#
_entry.id   ef9abd2970bb39e45c87ef11ff18f297
#
_cell.length_a   1.000
_cell.length_b   1.000
_cell.length_c   1.000
_cell.angle_alpha   90.00
_cell.angle_beta   90.00
_cell.angle_gamma   90.00
#
_symmetry.space_group_name_H-M   'P 1'
#
loop_
_entity.id
_entity.type
_entity.pdbx_description
1 polymer ?
#
loop_
_entity_poly.entity_id
_entity_poly.type
_entity_poly.pdbx_seq_one_letter_code
_entity_poly.pdbx_strand_id
1 'polypeptide(L)'
;MSLVSQARSLGKYFLLFDNLLVVLGFFVVFPLISIRFVEQLGWAAVIVGFALGLRQLVQQGLGIFGGAIADRFGAKPMIVTGMLLRAVGFALMALASEPWILFLSCILSGLGGTLFDPPRAALVIKLTRPHERGRFYSLLIMQDSAGAVIGALIGSWLLQYNFNIVCWIGSAIFVLAAFINAWLLPAYRISTSRTPIKEDIGRVIKDRRFFYYVLTLTGYFVLSVQVMLMFPIIIHEISSSHTAVKWMYAIEAAISLTLLYPIARWSEKHFRQEQRLMAGLFLMSICMFPIGWINQLHLLFSLICLFYLGLVTADPARETLSASLTDPRARGSYMGFSRLGLALGGALGYIGGGWLYDTGRALNMPQLPWLLLGLAGLITIYALHRQLNQKKIEPIIISKY
;
A
#
# COMPACT_ATOMS: atom_id res chain seq x y z
N MET A 1 -14.02 27.10 -24.72
CA MET A 1 -13.17 25.96 -24.39
C MET A 1 -13.13 24.99 -25.56
N SER A 2 -11.96 24.50 -25.99
CA SER A 2 -11.90 23.55 -27.11
C SER A 2 -12.49 22.18 -26.67
N LEU A 3 -13.10 21.44 -27.61
CA LEU A 3 -13.65 20.08 -27.34
C LEU A 3 -12.64 19.16 -26.65
N VAL A 4 -11.36 19.28 -26.98
CA VAL A 4 -10.25 18.53 -26.36
C VAL A 4 -10.07 18.92 -24.88
N SER A 5 -10.28 20.18 -24.52
CA SER A 5 -10.20 20.65 -23.14
C SER A 5 -11.36 20.12 -22.30
N GLN A 6 -12.56 20.08 -22.86
CA GLN A 6 -13.74 19.50 -22.20
C GLN A 6 -13.60 17.99 -22.00
N ALA A 7 -13.16 17.26 -23.02
CA ALA A 7 -12.92 15.81 -22.91
C ALA A 7 -11.87 15.46 -21.85
N ARG A 8 -10.78 16.25 -21.73
CA ARG A 8 -9.78 16.07 -20.66
C ARG A 8 -10.34 16.37 -19.28
N SER A 9 -11.18 17.39 -19.14
CA SER A 9 -11.81 17.75 -17.87
C SER A 9 -12.73 16.63 -17.41
N LEU A 10 -13.60 16.14 -18.27
CA LEU A 10 -14.49 15.00 -17.97
C LEU A 10 -13.69 13.74 -17.61
N GLY A 11 -12.60 13.44 -18.32
CA GLY A 11 -11.73 12.34 -18.01
C GLY A 11 -11.07 12.44 -16.63
N LYS A 12 -10.69 13.63 -16.18
CA LYS A 12 -10.13 13.86 -14.83
C LYS A 12 -11.17 13.59 -13.75
N TYR A 13 -12.39 14.12 -13.88
CA TYR A 13 -13.47 13.86 -12.93
C TYR A 13 -13.85 12.38 -12.89
N PHE A 14 -13.86 11.73 -14.05
CA PHE A 14 -14.09 10.29 -14.14
C PHE A 14 -13.02 9.51 -13.36
N LEU A 15 -11.73 9.83 -13.55
CA LEU A 15 -10.65 9.16 -12.80
C LEU A 15 -10.75 9.37 -11.28
N LEU A 16 -11.16 10.56 -10.84
CA LEU A 16 -11.39 10.83 -9.41
C LEU A 16 -12.55 10.00 -8.87
N PHE A 17 -13.67 9.96 -9.61
CA PHE A 17 -14.83 9.16 -9.21
C PHE A 17 -14.52 7.66 -9.16
N ASP A 18 -13.84 7.17 -10.19
CA ASP A 18 -13.40 5.77 -10.28
C ASP A 18 -12.44 5.41 -9.13
N ASN A 19 -11.48 6.28 -8.82
CA ASN A 19 -10.58 6.10 -7.69
C ASN A 19 -11.35 5.99 -6.36
N LEU A 20 -12.34 6.84 -6.14
CA LEU A 20 -13.16 6.82 -4.93
C LEU A 20 -13.89 5.48 -4.77
N LEU A 21 -14.50 4.96 -5.85
CA LEU A 21 -15.17 3.65 -5.83
C LEU A 21 -14.19 2.51 -5.48
N VAL A 22 -13.01 2.52 -6.10
CA VAL A 22 -11.99 1.49 -5.86
C VAL A 22 -11.50 1.52 -4.42
N VAL A 23 -11.22 2.71 -3.88
CA VAL A 23 -10.76 2.86 -2.50
C VAL A 23 -11.85 2.46 -1.51
N LEU A 24 -13.08 2.93 -1.71
CA LEU A 24 -14.21 2.53 -0.87
C LEU A 24 -14.41 1.01 -0.89
N GLY A 25 -14.51 0.40 -2.08
CA GLY A 25 -14.70 -1.05 -2.21
C GLY A 25 -13.60 -1.86 -1.53
N PHE A 26 -12.37 -1.38 -1.55
CA PHE A 26 -11.24 -2.02 -0.88
C PHE A 26 -11.33 -1.87 0.65
N PHE A 27 -11.49 -0.65 1.15
CA PHE A 27 -11.44 -0.37 2.58
C PHE A 27 -12.71 -0.74 3.35
N VAL A 28 -13.82 -1.03 2.66
CA VAL A 28 -15.00 -1.65 3.29
C VAL A 28 -14.66 -3.04 3.80
N VAL A 29 -13.82 -3.82 3.10
CA VAL A 29 -13.56 -5.24 3.40
C VAL A 29 -12.22 -5.46 4.08
N PHE A 30 -11.14 -4.91 3.54
CA PHE A 30 -9.76 -5.25 3.89
C PHE A 30 -9.39 -5.04 5.37
N PRO A 31 -9.80 -3.94 6.04
CA PRO A 31 -9.53 -3.72 7.46
C PRO A 31 -10.12 -4.77 8.41
N LEU A 32 -11.10 -5.52 7.92
CA LEU A 32 -11.89 -6.45 8.73
C LEU A 32 -11.49 -7.92 8.55
N ILE A 33 -10.57 -8.20 7.61
CA ILE A 33 -10.12 -9.57 7.32
C ILE A 33 -9.47 -10.19 8.55
N SER A 34 -8.54 -9.49 9.19
CA SER A 34 -7.86 -10.00 10.39
C SER A 34 -8.84 -10.22 11.54
N ILE A 35 -9.77 -9.30 11.77
CA ILE A 35 -10.80 -9.45 12.80
C ILE A 35 -11.68 -10.66 12.50
N ARG A 36 -12.15 -10.82 11.27
CA ARG A 36 -13.03 -11.93 10.90
C ARG A 36 -12.37 -13.28 11.05
N PHE A 37 -11.19 -13.44 10.45
CA PHE A 37 -10.58 -14.76 10.34
C PHE A 37 -9.73 -15.13 11.57
N VAL A 38 -9.05 -14.17 12.21
CA VAL A 38 -8.27 -14.44 13.42
C VAL A 38 -9.15 -14.42 14.66
N GLU A 39 -9.90 -13.31 14.89
CA GLU A 39 -10.60 -13.12 16.15
C GLU A 39 -11.97 -13.84 16.21
N GLN A 40 -12.76 -13.79 15.12
CA GLN A 40 -14.08 -14.42 15.13
C GLN A 40 -14.06 -15.91 14.79
N LEU A 41 -13.24 -16.33 13.83
CA LEU A 41 -13.12 -17.73 13.39
C LEU A 41 -12.00 -18.50 14.10
N GLY A 42 -11.12 -17.81 14.82
CA GLY A 42 -10.01 -18.43 15.56
C GLY A 42 -8.92 -19.03 14.67
N TRP A 43 -8.78 -18.56 13.41
CA TRP A 43 -7.70 -19.02 12.56
C TRP A 43 -6.36 -18.47 13.04
N ALA A 44 -5.29 -19.25 12.84
CA ALA A 44 -3.95 -18.77 13.11
C ALA A 44 -3.67 -17.48 12.30
N ALA A 45 -3.08 -16.47 12.95
CA ALA A 45 -2.79 -15.20 12.31
C ALA A 45 -1.80 -15.34 11.14
N VAL A 46 -0.92 -16.36 11.19
CA VAL A 46 -0.01 -16.69 10.07
C VAL A 46 -0.77 -17.11 8.81
N ILE A 47 -1.91 -17.78 8.91
CA ILE A 47 -2.73 -18.17 7.76
C ILE A 47 -3.31 -16.92 7.08
N VAL A 48 -3.83 -16.00 7.86
CA VAL A 48 -4.36 -14.73 7.36
C VAL A 48 -3.22 -13.86 6.80
N GLY A 49 -2.09 -13.82 7.50
CA GLY A 49 -0.88 -13.15 7.03
C GLY A 49 -0.37 -13.73 5.70
N PHE A 50 -0.43 -15.05 5.52
CA PHE A 50 -0.06 -15.70 4.25
C PHE A 50 -1.01 -15.30 3.11
N ALA A 51 -2.32 -15.26 3.36
CA ALA A 51 -3.31 -14.79 2.38
C ALA A 51 -3.05 -13.35 1.93
N LEU A 52 -2.85 -12.44 2.88
CA LEU A 52 -2.54 -11.04 2.61
C LEU A 52 -1.17 -10.88 1.93
N GLY A 53 -0.18 -11.67 2.33
CA GLY A 53 1.14 -11.73 1.70
C GLY A 53 1.09 -12.19 0.25
N LEU A 54 0.32 -13.24 -0.05
CA LEU A 54 0.07 -13.69 -1.43
C LEU A 54 -0.55 -12.59 -2.28
N ARG A 55 -1.59 -11.92 -1.76
CA ARG A 55 -2.19 -10.77 -2.45
C ARG A 55 -1.15 -9.71 -2.76
N GLN A 56 -0.31 -9.37 -1.79
CA GLN A 56 0.72 -8.34 -1.92
C GLN A 56 1.78 -8.73 -2.96
N LEU A 57 2.25 -9.98 -2.93
CA LEU A 57 3.19 -10.52 -3.92
C LEU A 57 2.61 -10.50 -5.32
N VAL A 58 1.36 -10.93 -5.48
CA VAL A 58 0.68 -10.95 -6.78
C VAL A 58 0.49 -9.52 -7.29
N GLN A 59 -0.08 -8.62 -6.48
CA GLN A 59 -0.40 -7.26 -6.90
C GLN A 59 0.84 -6.44 -7.24
N GLN A 60 1.85 -6.46 -6.41
CA GLN A 60 3.02 -5.62 -6.58
C GLN A 60 4.12 -6.32 -7.38
N GLY A 61 4.31 -7.63 -7.18
CA GLY A 61 5.32 -8.41 -7.89
C GLY A 61 5.02 -8.59 -9.37
N LEU A 62 3.76 -8.78 -9.73
CA LEU A 62 3.31 -8.91 -11.13
C LEU A 62 2.98 -7.55 -11.79
N GLY A 63 3.09 -6.42 -11.08
CA GLY A 63 2.74 -5.10 -11.60
C GLY A 63 3.50 -4.71 -12.88
N ILE A 64 4.73 -5.17 -13.04
CA ILE A 64 5.54 -4.95 -14.27
C ILE A 64 4.86 -5.64 -15.47
N PHE A 65 4.37 -6.86 -15.29
CA PHE A 65 3.65 -7.60 -16.34
C PHE A 65 2.30 -6.97 -16.66
N GLY A 66 1.58 -6.46 -15.63
CA GLY A 66 0.32 -5.75 -15.80
C GLY A 66 0.45 -4.53 -16.73
N GLY A 67 1.54 -3.76 -16.59
CA GLY A 67 1.86 -2.66 -17.49
C GLY A 67 2.09 -3.11 -18.94
N ALA A 68 2.90 -4.14 -19.14
CA ALA A 68 3.19 -4.69 -20.48
C ALA A 68 1.95 -5.28 -21.18
N ILE A 69 1.06 -5.92 -20.42
CA ILE A 69 -0.21 -6.43 -20.91
C ILE A 69 -1.15 -5.26 -21.29
N ALA A 70 -1.19 -4.21 -20.47
CA ALA A 70 -2.00 -3.03 -20.75
C ALA A 70 -1.54 -2.26 -22.00
N ASP A 71 -0.24 -2.23 -22.27
CA ASP A 71 0.31 -1.68 -23.50
C ASP A 71 -0.17 -2.43 -24.75
N ARG A 72 -0.32 -3.75 -24.65
CA ARG A 72 -0.74 -4.60 -25.78
C ARG A 72 -2.25 -4.57 -25.99
N PHE A 73 -3.04 -4.71 -24.93
CA PHE A 73 -4.50 -4.85 -25.01
C PHE A 73 -5.26 -3.54 -24.81
N GLY A 74 -4.58 -2.49 -24.32
CA GLY A 74 -5.16 -1.20 -23.99
C GLY A 74 -5.62 -1.09 -22.52
N ALA A 75 -5.81 0.16 -22.06
CA ALA A 75 -6.15 0.42 -20.67
C ALA A 75 -7.54 -0.09 -20.27
N LYS A 76 -8.55 0.15 -21.11
CA LYS A 76 -9.96 -0.15 -20.80
C LYS A 76 -10.20 -1.63 -20.46
N PRO A 77 -9.86 -2.61 -21.33
CA PRO A 77 -10.10 -4.02 -21.01
C PRO A 77 -9.35 -4.46 -19.77
N MET A 78 -8.14 -3.95 -19.53
CA MET A 78 -7.35 -4.31 -18.35
C MET A 78 -7.99 -3.80 -17.06
N ILE A 79 -8.42 -2.55 -17.03
CA ILE A 79 -9.12 -1.95 -15.89
C ILE A 79 -10.41 -2.73 -15.57
N VAL A 80 -11.25 -2.99 -16.59
CA VAL A 80 -12.51 -3.70 -16.41
C VAL A 80 -12.28 -5.13 -15.89
N THR A 81 -11.36 -5.87 -16.51
CA THR A 81 -11.02 -7.24 -16.06
C THR A 81 -10.45 -7.22 -14.65
N GLY A 82 -9.59 -6.25 -14.33
CA GLY A 82 -9.02 -6.09 -13.00
C GLY A 82 -10.09 -5.85 -11.92
N MET A 83 -11.09 -5.02 -12.21
CA MET A 83 -12.21 -4.78 -11.29
C MET A 83 -13.11 -6.01 -11.14
N LEU A 84 -13.39 -6.73 -12.22
CA LEU A 84 -14.17 -7.98 -12.15
C LEU A 84 -13.44 -9.05 -11.34
N LEU A 85 -12.12 -9.19 -11.48
CA LEU A 85 -11.33 -10.11 -10.67
C LEU A 85 -11.37 -9.73 -9.18
N ARG A 86 -11.31 -8.44 -8.85
CA ARG A 86 -11.50 -7.98 -7.45
C ARG A 86 -12.91 -8.28 -6.94
N ALA A 87 -13.93 -8.07 -7.76
CA ALA A 87 -15.31 -8.37 -7.40
C ALA A 87 -15.49 -9.88 -7.10
N VAL A 88 -14.99 -10.75 -7.96
CA VAL A 88 -15.01 -12.21 -7.74
C VAL A 88 -14.19 -12.58 -6.50
N GLY A 89 -13.02 -11.97 -6.32
CA GLY A 89 -12.19 -12.17 -5.13
C GLY A 89 -12.97 -11.86 -3.84
N PHE A 90 -13.66 -10.73 -3.77
CA PHE A 90 -14.44 -10.36 -2.57
C PHE A 90 -15.70 -11.22 -2.41
N ALA A 91 -16.37 -11.63 -3.50
CA ALA A 91 -17.47 -12.58 -3.43
C ALA A 91 -17.01 -13.94 -2.87
N LEU A 92 -15.86 -14.45 -3.30
CA LEU A 92 -15.25 -15.67 -2.73
C LEU A 92 -14.88 -15.49 -1.25
N MET A 93 -14.41 -14.31 -0.86
CA MET A 93 -14.11 -14.02 0.54
C MET A 93 -15.34 -14.10 1.44
N ALA A 94 -16.53 -13.73 0.92
CA ALA A 94 -17.79 -13.92 1.65
C ALA A 94 -18.09 -15.40 1.93
N LEU A 95 -17.61 -16.31 1.09
CA LEU A 95 -17.82 -17.74 1.16
C LEU A 95 -16.65 -18.49 1.82
N ALA A 96 -15.65 -17.76 2.33
CA ALA A 96 -14.44 -18.37 2.86
C ALA A 96 -14.68 -19.07 4.20
N SER A 97 -15.00 -20.35 4.15
CA SER A 97 -15.07 -21.27 5.28
C SER A 97 -13.75 -22.02 5.52
N GLU A 98 -12.88 -22.08 4.50
CA GLU A 98 -11.63 -22.80 4.50
C GLU A 98 -10.48 -21.86 4.07
N PRO A 99 -9.24 -22.03 4.58
CA PRO A 99 -8.11 -21.17 4.26
C PRO A 99 -7.80 -21.04 2.77
N TRP A 100 -7.94 -22.12 1.99
CA TRP A 100 -7.65 -22.10 0.57
C TRP A 100 -8.59 -21.17 -0.22
N ILE A 101 -9.86 -21.01 0.23
CA ILE A 101 -10.80 -20.07 -0.39
C ILE A 101 -10.34 -18.62 -0.16
N LEU A 102 -9.86 -18.32 1.06
CA LEU A 102 -9.27 -17.02 1.37
C LEU A 102 -8.01 -16.76 0.54
N PHE A 103 -7.15 -17.76 0.34
CA PHE A 103 -5.96 -17.64 -0.51
C PHE A 103 -6.35 -17.33 -1.96
N LEU A 104 -7.30 -18.06 -2.52
CA LEU A 104 -7.80 -17.83 -3.87
C LEU A 104 -8.43 -16.43 -4.00
N SER A 105 -9.25 -16.03 -3.04
CA SER A 105 -9.83 -14.68 -2.95
C SER A 105 -8.74 -13.59 -2.99
N CYS A 106 -7.71 -13.74 -2.16
CA CYS A 106 -6.59 -12.81 -2.08
C CYS A 106 -5.76 -12.78 -3.38
N ILE A 107 -5.52 -13.93 -4.02
CA ILE A 107 -4.84 -14.00 -5.32
C ILE A 107 -5.65 -13.27 -6.40
N LEU A 108 -6.96 -13.52 -6.50
CA LEU A 108 -7.82 -12.86 -7.49
C LEU A 108 -7.89 -11.35 -7.26
N SER A 109 -8.02 -10.91 -6.00
CA SER A 109 -7.98 -9.50 -5.66
C SER A 109 -6.63 -8.86 -6.00
N GLY A 110 -5.52 -9.57 -5.77
CA GLY A 110 -4.17 -9.15 -6.14
C GLY A 110 -3.99 -9.03 -7.65
N LEU A 111 -4.42 -10.04 -8.42
CA LEU A 111 -4.41 -10.01 -9.90
C LEU A 111 -5.26 -8.84 -10.42
N GLY A 112 -6.42 -8.60 -9.81
CA GLY A 112 -7.23 -7.44 -10.14
C GLY A 112 -6.48 -6.12 -9.96
N GLY A 113 -5.71 -5.98 -8.88
CA GLY A 113 -4.83 -4.82 -8.66
C GLY A 113 -3.71 -4.70 -9.69
N THR A 114 -3.07 -5.82 -10.02
CA THR A 114 -2.03 -5.90 -11.06
C THR A 114 -2.51 -5.38 -12.41
N LEU A 115 -3.74 -5.69 -12.79
CA LEU A 115 -4.33 -5.27 -14.07
C LEU A 115 -4.89 -3.84 -14.04
N PHE A 116 -5.21 -3.31 -12.85
CA PHE A 116 -5.82 -1.99 -12.69
C PHE A 116 -4.78 -0.87 -12.50
N ASP A 117 -3.80 -1.06 -11.60
CA ASP A 117 -2.94 0.02 -11.12
C ASP A 117 -2.05 0.64 -12.23
N PRO A 118 -1.33 -0.13 -13.09
CA PRO A 118 -0.48 0.44 -14.13
C PRO A 118 -1.26 1.20 -15.23
N PRO A 119 -2.36 0.65 -15.80
CA PRO A 119 -3.15 1.37 -16.80
C PRO A 119 -3.77 2.66 -16.24
N ARG A 120 -4.23 2.64 -14.99
CA ARG A 120 -4.76 3.83 -14.31
C ARG A 120 -3.69 4.92 -14.18
N ALA A 121 -2.48 4.56 -13.73
CA ALA A 121 -1.37 5.52 -13.63
C ALA A 121 -1.03 6.15 -14.99
N ALA A 122 -1.04 5.34 -16.07
CA ALA A 122 -0.82 5.83 -17.43
C ALA A 122 -1.95 6.77 -17.90
N LEU A 123 -3.21 6.50 -17.54
CA LEU A 123 -4.34 7.40 -17.84
C LEU A 123 -4.22 8.73 -17.11
N VAL A 124 -3.78 8.74 -15.84
CA VAL A 124 -3.52 9.98 -15.08
C VAL A 124 -2.50 10.84 -15.82
N ILE A 125 -1.39 10.24 -16.28
CA ILE A 125 -0.35 10.95 -17.02
C ILE A 125 -0.89 11.51 -18.35
N LYS A 126 -1.73 10.76 -19.05
CA LYS A 126 -2.30 11.14 -20.35
C LYS A 126 -3.35 12.27 -20.24
N LEU A 127 -4.16 12.25 -19.20
CA LEU A 127 -5.26 13.19 -19.00
C LEU A 127 -4.84 14.48 -18.27
N THR A 128 -3.70 14.46 -17.54
CA THR A 128 -3.19 15.63 -16.82
C THR A 128 -2.03 16.29 -17.57
N ARG A 129 -2.01 17.64 -17.55
CA ARG A 129 -0.84 18.39 -18.04
C ARG A 129 0.31 18.32 -17.03
N PRO A 130 1.59 18.44 -17.46
CA PRO A 130 2.73 18.34 -16.55
C PRO A 130 2.64 19.23 -15.30
N HIS A 131 2.19 20.48 -15.46
CA HIS A 131 2.02 21.45 -14.36
C HIS A 131 0.83 21.17 -13.44
N GLU A 132 -0.15 20.37 -13.87
CA GLU A 132 -1.35 20.00 -13.09
C GLU A 132 -1.18 18.67 -12.35
N ARG A 133 -0.18 17.85 -12.73
CA ARG A 133 -0.02 16.48 -12.21
C ARG A 133 0.15 16.45 -10.69
N GLY A 134 0.98 17.33 -10.15
CA GLY A 134 1.19 17.39 -8.70
C GLY A 134 -0.11 17.62 -7.93
N ARG A 135 -0.89 18.61 -8.38
CA ARG A 135 -2.21 18.90 -7.77
C ARG A 135 -3.19 17.74 -7.92
N PHE A 136 -3.18 17.07 -9.08
CA PHE A 136 -4.08 15.94 -9.31
C PHE A 136 -3.70 14.72 -8.43
N TYR A 137 -2.41 14.41 -8.30
CA TYR A 137 -1.95 13.36 -7.38
C TYR A 137 -2.26 13.69 -5.91
N SER A 138 -2.16 14.96 -5.51
CA SER A 138 -2.58 15.37 -4.16
C SER A 138 -4.08 15.13 -3.92
N LEU A 139 -4.93 15.39 -4.92
CA LEU A 139 -6.36 15.08 -4.83
C LEU A 139 -6.63 13.58 -4.72
N LEU A 140 -5.89 12.74 -5.46
CA LEU A 140 -5.99 11.28 -5.34
C LEU A 140 -5.60 10.81 -3.94
N ILE A 141 -4.50 11.31 -3.38
CA ILE A 141 -4.05 10.97 -2.01
C ILE A 141 -5.10 11.39 -0.97
N MET A 142 -5.68 12.59 -1.11
CA MET A 142 -6.79 13.02 -0.24
C MET A 142 -7.99 12.08 -0.33
N GLN A 143 -8.35 11.65 -1.54
CA GLN A 143 -9.43 10.69 -1.75
C GLN A 143 -9.10 9.32 -1.17
N ASP A 144 -7.86 8.86 -1.32
CA ASP A 144 -7.41 7.59 -0.76
C ASP A 144 -7.56 7.61 0.77
N SER A 145 -7.13 8.68 1.43
CA SER A 145 -7.27 8.83 2.88
C SER A 145 -8.74 8.96 3.32
N ALA A 146 -9.53 9.80 2.66
CA ALA A 146 -10.95 9.96 2.98
C ALA A 146 -11.76 8.67 2.69
N GLY A 147 -11.49 8.04 1.55
CA GLY A 147 -12.12 6.79 1.16
C GLY A 147 -11.78 5.63 2.08
N ALA A 148 -10.54 5.58 2.59
CA ALA A 148 -10.12 4.57 3.56
C ALA A 148 -10.93 4.67 4.86
N VAL A 149 -11.10 5.89 5.39
CA VAL A 149 -11.92 6.11 6.59
C VAL A 149 -13.38 5.79 6.35
N ILE A 150 -13.97 6.36 5.30
CA ILE A 150 -15.38 6.14 4.98
C ILE A 150 -15.64 4.64 4.74
N GLY A 151 -14.75 3.97 3.99
CA GLY A 151 -14.82 2.54 3.76
C GLY A 151 -14.73 1.73 5.06
N ALA A 152 -13.75 2.02 5.91
CA ALA A 152 -13.60 1.34 7.19
C ALA A 152 -14.79 1.58 8.15
N LEU A 153 -15.38 2.79 8.16
CA LEU A 153 -16.59 3.10 8.92
C LEU A 153 -17.78 2.29 8.43
N ILE A 154 -18.03 2.28 7.12
CA ILE A 154 -19.10 1.50 6.49
C ILE A 154 -18.90 0.01 6.79
N GLY A 155 -17.69 -0.50 6.55
CA GLY A 155 -17.36 -1.90 6.79
C GLY A 155 -17.55 -2.30 8.25
N SER A 156 -17.07 -1.50 9.20
CA SER A 156 -17.24 -1.76 10.64
C SER A 156 -18.70 -1.72 11.08
N TRP A 157 -19.52 -0.85 10.49
CA TRP A 157 -20.95 -0.82 10.73
C TRP A 157 -21.65 -2.06 10.17
N LEU A 158 -21.32 -2.45 8.93
CA LEU A 158 -21.88 -3.65 8.30
C LEU A 158 -21.45 -4.95 9.01
N LEU A 159 -20.25 -4.98 9.57
CA LEU A 159 -19.73 -6.16 10.30
C LEU A 159 -20.59 -6.52 11.52
N GLN A 160 -21.32 -5.56 12.09
CA GLN A 160 -22.27 -5.82 13.19
C GLN A 160 -23.38 -6.77 12.77
N TYR A 161 -23.72 -6.81 11.50
CA TYR A 161 -24.72 -7.73 10.97
C TYR A 161 -24.07 -9.05 10.53
N ASN A 162 -23.17 -9.00 9.55
CA ASN A 162 -22.46 -10.19 9.05
C ASN A 162 -21.30 -9.77 8.14
N PHE A 163 -20.15 -10.44 8.27
CA PHE A 163 -19.01 -10.26 7.39
C PHE A 163 -19.32 -10.57 5.91
N ASN A 164 -20.19 -11.53 5.65
CA ASN A 164 -20.59 -11.87 4.28
C ASN A 164 -21.22 -10.66 3.56
N ILE A 165 -22.06 -9.88 4.27
CA ILE A 165 -22.67 -8.66 3.73
C ILE A 165 -21.58 -7.64 3.38
N VAL A 166 -20.58 -7.48 4.23
CA VAL A 166 -19.41 -6.60 3.97
C VAL A 166 -18.75 -6.97 2.64
N CYS A 167 -18.47 -8.25 2.45
CA CYS A 167 -17.81 -8.76 1.24
C CYS A 167 -18.69 -8.63 -0.01
N TRP A 168 -19.98 -8.92 0.10
CA TRP A 168 -20.94 -8.76 -1.01
C TRP A 168 -21.08 -7.30 -1.43
N ILE A 169 -21.10 -6.36 -0.48
CA ILE A 169 -21.13 -4.92 -0.79
C ILE A 169 -19.81 -4.49 -1.46
N GLY A 170 -18.66 -4.92 -0.93
CA GLY A 170 -17.37 -4.68 -1.56
C GLY A 170 -17.32 -5.22 -3.00
N SER A 171 -17.80 -6.46 -3.21
CA SER A 171 -17.93 -7.05 -4.54
C SER A 171 -18.83 -6.24 -5.47
N ALA A 172 -20.02 -5.83 -4.99
CA ALA A 172 -20.97 -5.03 -5.76
C ALA A 172 -20.38 -3.68 -6.18
N ILE A 173 -19.61 -3.02 -5.32
CA ILE A 173 -18.91 -1.77 -5.64
C ILE A 173 -17.93 -2.00 -6.80
N PHE A 174 -17.17 -3.10 -6.80
CA PHE A 174 -16.23 -3.41 -7.88
C PHE A 174 -16.95 -3.83 -9.17
N VAL A 175 -18.09 -4.52 -9.11
CA VAL A 175 -18.94 -4.79 -10.29
C VAL A 175 -19.46 -3.48 -10.88
N LEU A 176 -19.95 -2.56 -10.02
CA LEU A 176 -20.42 -1.25 -10.45
C LEU A 176 -19.28 -0.45 -11.10
N ALA A 177 -18.10 -0.43 -10.48
CA ALA A 177 -16.93 0.23 -11.04
C ALA A 177 -16.52 -0.40 -12.40
N ALA A 178 -16.53 -1.74 -12.53
CA ALA A 178 -16.28 -2.42 -13.80
C ALA A 178 -17.28 -2.00 -14.88
N PHE A 179 -18.58 -1.96 -14.55
CA PHE A 179 -19.64 -1.55 -15.48
C PHE A 179 -19.47 -0.09 -15.92
N ILE A 180 -19.22 0.81 -14.99
CA ILE A 180 -18.98 2.24 -15.27
C ILE A 180 -17.76 2.41 -16.19
N ASN A 181 -16.64 1.71 -15.90
CA ASN A 181 -15.46 1.73 -16.74
C ASN A 181 -15.70 1.12 -18.13
N ALA A 182 -16.46 0.01 -18.20
CA ALA A 182 -16.81 -0.62 -19.47
C ALA A 182 -17.65 0.32 -20.36
N TRP A 183 -18.48 1.15 -19.76
CA TRP A 183 -19.36 2.02 -20.52
C TRP A 183 -18.72 3.40 -20.81
N LEU A 184 -18.18 4.06 -19.80
CA LEU A 184 -17.72 5.46 -19.90
C LEU A 184 -16.26 5.63 -20.29
N LEU A 185 -15.37 4.62 -20.00
CA LEU A 185 -13.96 4.78 -20.30
C LEU A 185 -13.71 4.60 -21.81
N PRO A 186 -13.18 5.60 -22.53
CA PRO A 186 -12.81 5.45 -23.92
C PRO A 186 -11.68 4.43 -24.10
N ALA A 187 -11.65 3.77 -25.26
CA ALA A 187 -10.58 2.83 -25.61
C ALA A 187 -9.26 3.57 -25.87
N TYR A 188 -8.52 3.88 -24.81
CA TYR A 188 -7.19 4.47 -24.94
C TYR A 188 -6.14 3.39 -25.20
N ARG A 189 -5.40 3.52 -26.32
CA ARG A 189 -4.13 2.81 -26.49
C ARG A 189 -3.04 3.58 -25.72
N ILE A 190 -2.37 2.89 -24.81
CA ILE A 190 -1.20 3.41 -24.12
C ILE A 190 -0.04 3.29 -25.10
N SER A 191 0.64 4.40 -25.42
CA SER A 191 1.76 4.39 -26.37
C SER A 191 2.90 3.57 -25.79
N THR A 192 3.38 2.60 -26.53
CA THR A 192 4.48 1.71 -26.16
C THR A 192 5.82 2.40 -26.23
N SER A 193 6.60 2.37 -25.14
CA SER A 193 8.04 2.48 -25.25
C SER A 193 8.57 1.19 -25.87
N ARG A 194 9.33 1.28 -26.96
CA ARG A 194 9.84 0.13 -27.73
C ARG A 194 11.04 -0.59 -27.11
N THR A 195 11.43 -0.28 -25.89
CA THR A 195 12.56 -0.94 -25.23
C THR A 195 12.15 -2.31 -24.70
N PRO A 196 12.90 -3.38 -25.00
CA PRO A 196 12.61 -4.70 -24.46
C PRO A 196 12.75 -4.70 -22.94
N ILE A 197 11.70 -5.11 -22.26
CA ILE A 197 11.61 -5.16 -20.78
C ILE A 197 12.80 -5.90 -20.14
N LYS A 198 13.35 -6.91 -20.84
CA LYS A 198 14.51 -7.69 -20.37
C LYS A 198 15.79 -6.85 -20.22
N GLU A 199 16.06 -5.90 -21.13
CA GLU A 199 17.26 -5.05 -21.06
C GLU A 199 17.18 -4.05 -19.91
N ASP A 200 16.00 -3.48 -19.70
CA ASP A 200 15.77 -2.52 -18.63
C ASP A 200 15.82 -3.18 -17.24
N ILE A 201 15.24 -4.36 -17.08
CA ILE A 201 15.36 -5.17 -15.86
C ILE A 201 16.84 -5.55 -15.62
N GLY A 202 17.55 -5.95 -16.66
CA GLY A 202 18.97 -6.28 -16.57
C GLY A 202 19.83 -5.10 -16.09
N ARG A 203 19.51 -3.86 -16.50
CA ARG A 203 20.19 -2.64 -16.02
C ARG A 203 19.95 -2.39 -14.55
N VAL A 204 18.70 -2.51 -14.10
CA VAL A 204 18.32 -2.28 -12.70
C VAL A 204 18.98 -3.31 -11.78
N ILE A 205 19.01 -4.59 -12.15
CA ILE A 205 19.67 -5.65 -11.35
C ILE A 205 21.19 -5.43 -11.28
N LYS A 206 21.80 -4.90 -12.34
CA LYS A 206 23.24 -4.57 -12.35
C LYS A 206 23.56 -3.34 -11.50
N ASP A 207 22.61 -2.47 -11.26
CA ASP A 207 22.77 -1.34 -10.34
C ASP A 207 22.66 -1.84 -8.88
N ARG A 208 23.79 -2.34 -8.39
CA ARG A 208 23.91 -2.87 -7.02
C ARG A 208 23.44 -1.89 -5.97
N ARG A 209 23.65 -0.58 -6.18
CA ARG A 209 23.26 0.46 -5.25
C ARG A 209 21.76 0.57 -5.10
N PHE A 210 21.03 0.64 -6.21
CA PHE A 210 19.56 0.70 -6.21
C PHE A 210 18.98 -0.62 -5.72
N PHE A 211 19.56 -1.75 -6.13
CA PHE A 211 19.16 -3.08 -5.68
C PHE A 211 19.21 -3.22 -4.15
N TYR A 212 20.35 -2.89 -3.53
CA TYR A 212 20.48 -2.95 -2.07
C TYR A 212 19.57 -1.94 -1.35
N TYR A 213 19.35 -0.77 -1.94
CA TYR A 213 18.41 0.20 -1.40
C TYR A 213 16.99 -0.36 -1.35
N VAL A 214 16.50 -0.95 -2.45
CA VAL A 214 15.17 -1.60 -2.52
C VAL A 214 15.08 -2.77 -1.54
N LEU A 215 16.14 -3.58 -1.44
CA LEU A 215 16.19 -4.69 -0.49
C LEU A 215 16.13 -4.19 0.97
N THR A 216 16.86 -3.12 1.31
CA THR A 216 16.82 -2.55 2.66
C THR A 216 15.45 -1.93 2.97
N LEU A 217 14.78 -1.34 1.97
CA LEU A 217 13.42 -0.82 2.12
C LEU A 217 12.37 -1.91 2.43
N THR A 218 12.66 -3.18 2.23
CA THR A 218 11.75 -4.26 2.65
C THR A 218 11.39 -4.14 4.13
N GLY A 219 12.34 -3.76 4.99
CA GLY A 219 12.10 -3.57 6.42
C GLY A 219 11.11 -2.44 6.74
N TYR A 220 11.12 -1.34 5.96
CA TYR A 220 10.08 -0.31 6.05
C TYR A 220 8.69 -0.88 5.75
N PHE A 221 8.57 -1.68 4.69
CA PHE A 221 7.30 -2.27 4.31
C PHE A 221 6.83 -3.37 5.28
N VAL A 222 7.77 -4.10 5.91
CA VAL A 222 7.44 -5.06 7.00
C VAL A 222 6.70 -4.36 8.12
N LEU A 223 7.13 -3.16 8.52
CA LEU A 223 6.44 -2.39 9.57
C LEU A 223 5.14 -1.79 9.08
N SER A 224 5.12 -1.19 7.88
CA SER A 224 3.96 -0.46 7.37
C SER A 224 2.73 -1.34 7.19
N VAL A 225 2.89 -2.61 6.81
CA VAL A 225 1.75 -3.52 6.60
C VAL A 225 1.10 -4.02 7.89
N GLN A 226 1.71 -3.80 9.06
CA GLN A 226 1.11 -4.18 10.35
C GLN A 226 -0.18 -3.42 10.66
N VAL A 227 -0.38 -2.28 10.03
CA VAL A 227 -1.65 -1.52 10.05
C VAL A 227 -2.85 -2.37 9.60
N MET A 228 -2.63 -3.31 8.66
CA MET A 228 -3.70 -4.14 8.11
C MET A 228 -3.85 -5.51 8.79
N LEU A 229 -2.87 -5.95 9.57
CA LEU A 229 -2.89 -7.27 10.22
C LEU A 229 -2.85 -7.14 11.74
N MET A 230 -1.72 -6.70 12.30
CA MET A 230 -1.47 -6.76 13.74
C MET A 230 -2.25 -5.70 14.54
N PHE A 231 -2.32 -4.45 14.04
CA PHE A 231 -3.02 -3.40 14.76
C PHE A 231 -4.52 -3.65 14.92
N PRO A 232 -5.28 -4.09 13.90
CA PRO A 232 -6.68 -4.46 14.09
C PRO A 232 -6.88 -5.58 15.11
N ILE A 233 -5.99 -6.59 15.14
CA ILE A 233 -6.04 -7.70 16.10
C ILE A 233 -5.87 -7.16 17.53
N ILE A 234 -4.78 -6.44 17.81
CA ILE A 234 -4.52 -5.95 19.17
C ILE A 234 -5.57 -4.93 19.65
N ILE A 235 -6.09 -4.09 18.75
CA ILE A 235 -7.18 -3.17 19.09
C ILE A 235 -8.43 -3.96 19.52
N HIS A 236 -8.75 -5.02 18.79
CA HIS A 236 -9.90 -5.88 19.13
C HIS A 236 -9.67 -6.63 20.45
N GLU A 237 -8.49 -7.19 20.68
CA GLU A 237 -8.15 -7.87 21.94
C GLU A 237 -8.31 -6.97 23.16
N ILE A 238 -7.85 -5.71 23.09
CA ILE A 238 -7.93 -4.76 24.23
C ILE A 238 -9.35 -4.20 24.39
N SER A 239 -10.04 -3.89 23.28
CA SER A 239 -11.34 -3.22 23.33
C SER A 239 -12.53 -4.16 23.42
N SER A 240 -12.36 -5.43 23.06
CA SER A 240 -13.43 -6.41 22.84
C SER A 240 -14.53 -5.88 21.90
N SER A 241 -14.20 -4.90 21.05
CA SER A 241 -15.14 -4.21 20.17
C SER A 241 -14.65 -4.17 18.73
N HIS A 242 -15.42 -4.72 17.82
CA HIS A 242 -15.14 -4.65 16.38
C HIS A 242 -15.16 -3.21 15.83
N THR A 243 -15.89 -2.31 16.50
CA THR A 243 -16.00 -0.91 16.06
C THR A 243 -14.81 -0.05 16.45
N ALA A 244 -13.95 -0.50 17.37
CA ALA A 244 -12.78 0.28 17.80
C ALA A 244 -11.75 0.48 16.68
N VAL A 245 -11.63 -0.46 15.75
CA VAL A 245 -10.68 -0.40 14.63
C VAL A 245 -10.95 0.79 13.70
N LYS A 246 -12.20 1.24 13.58
CA LYS A 246 -12.54 2.45 12.80
C LYS A 246 -11.79 3.69 13.27
N TRP A 247 -11.51 3.81 14.58
CA TRP A 247 -10.80 4.95 15.15
C TRP A 247 -9.34 4.97 14.74
N MET A 248 -8.71 3.81 14.52
CA MET A 248 -7.37 3.74 13.96
C MET A 248 -7.29 4.39 12.58
N TYR A 249 -8.23 4.08 11.69
CA TYR A 249 -8.30 4.71 10.36
C TYR A 249 -8.71 6.18 10.42
N ALA A 250 -9.56 6.56 11.39
CA ALA A 250 -9.88 7.96 11.62
C ALA A 250 -8.64 8.77 12.06
N ILE A 251 -7.79 8.21 12.91
CA ILE A 251 -6.51 8.81 13.32
C ILE A 251 -5.58 8.93 12.11
N GLU A 252 -5.45 7.89 11.30
CA GLU A 252 -4.66 7.91 10.07
C GLU A 252 -5.08 9.06 9.16
N ALA A 253 -6.37 9.17 8.87
CA ALA A 253 -6.87 10.23 8.01
C ALA A 253 -6.70 11.61 8.63
N ALA A 254 -6.98 11.77 9.92
CA ALA A 254 -6.78 13.04 10.61
C ALA A 254 -5.31 13.49 10.49
N ILE A 255 -4.35 12.59 10.72
CA ILE A 255 -2.93 12.87 10.57
C ILE A 255 -2.57 13.17 9.10
N SER A 256 -3.02 12.34 8.17
CA SER A 256 -2.72 12.50 6.74
C SER A 256 -3.32 13.80 6.18
N LEU A 257 -4.55 14.16 6.54
CA LEU A 257 -5.20 15.37 6.02
C LEU A 257 -4.68 16.65 6.66
N THR A 258 -4.31 16.61 7.94
CA THR A 258 -3.92 17.84 8.69
C THR A 258 -2.40 18.02 8.77
N LEU A 259 -1.63 16.95 8.95
CA LEU A 259 -0.22 17.01 9.29
C LEU A 259 0.72 16.65 8.14
N LEU A 260 0.28 15.92 7.10
CA LEU A 260 1.15 15.52 5.99
C LEU A 260 1.84 16.73 5.35
N TYR A 261 1.06 17.74 4.96
CA TYR A 261 1.61 18.92 4.28
C TYR A 261 2.50 19.79 5.20
N PRO A 262 2.07 20.17 6.42
CA PRO A 262 2.92 20.91 7.34
C PRO A 262 4.23 20.19 7.70
N ILE A 263 4.15 18.88 8.00
CA ILE A 263 5.34 18.09 8.35
C ILE A 263 6.27 17.96 7.14
N ALA A 264 5.74 17.66 5.96
CA ALA A 264 6.54 17.56 4.74
C ALA A 264 7.27 18.88 4.47
N ARG A 265 6.55 20.02 4.47
CA ARG A 265 7.11 21.34 4.20
C ARG A 265 8.16 21.78 5.22
N TRP A 266 7.88 21.54 6.52
CA TRP A 266 8.82 21.89 7.59
C TRP A 266 10.07 21.02 7.53
N SER A 267 9.89 19.70 7.40
CA SER A 267 10.99 18.75 7.38
C SER A 267 11.88 18.87 6.13
N GLU A 268 11.31 19.23 4.97
CA GLU A 268 12.09 19.50 3.74
C GLU A 268 13.05 20.67 3.86
N LYS A 269 12.70 21.67 4.66
CA LYS A 269 13.57 22.83 4.89
C LYS A 269 14.75 22.54 5.82
N HIS A 270 14.60 21.58 6.76
CA HIS A 270 15.55 21.39 7.85
C HIS A 270 16.34 20.08 7.72
N PHE A 271 15.80 19.08 7.01
CA PHE A 271 16.39 17.74 6.95
C PHE A 271 16.52 17.23 5.53
N ARG A 272 17.58 16.44 5.29
CA ARG A 272 17.76 15.70 4.03
C ARG A 272 16.74 14.54 3.94
N GLN A 273 16.47 14.08 2.72
CA GLN A 273 15.50 12.99 2.50
C GLN A 273 15.88 11.72 3.27
N GLU A 274 17.17 11.39 3.33
CA GLU A 274 17.68 10.25 4.09
C GLU A 274 17.39 10.37 5.59
N GLN A 275 17.58 11.56 6.17
CA GLN A 275 17.32 11.82 7.58
C GLN A 275 15.82 11.73 7.91
N ARG A 276 14.96 12.25 7.02
CA ARG A 276 13.50 12.18 7.17
C ARG A 276 13.02 10.73 7.13
N LEU A 277 13.51 9.94 6.15
CA LEU A 277 13.19 8.52 6.06
C LEU A 277 13.59 7.76 7.33
N MET A 278 14.83 7.98 7.81
CA MET A 278 15.32 7.32 9.03
C MET A 278 14.58 7.79 10.29
N ALA A 279 14.25 9.08 10.40
CA ALA A 279 13.51 9.61 11.53
C ALA A 279 12.07 9.07 11.59
N GLY A 280 11.38 9.02 10.44
CA GLY A 280 10.05 8.43 10.36
C GLY A 280 10.07 6.93 10.68
N LEU A 281 11.03 6.19 10.14
CA LEU A 281 11.22 4.77 10.44
C LEU A 281 11.57 4.53 11.91
N PHE A 282 12.35 5.44 12.53
CA PHE A 282 12.64 5.38 13.96
C PHE A 282 11.39 5.55 14.82
N LEU A 283 10.52 6.50 14.48
CA LEU A 283 9.23 6.67 15.16
C LEU A 283 8.37 5.41 15.03
N MET A 284 8.27 4.85 13.81
CA MET A 284 7.54 3.61 13.58
C MET A 284 8.11 2.45 14.40
N SER A 285 9.43 2.35 14.53
CA SER A 285 10.10 1.26 15.24
C SER A 285 9.95 1.40 16.76
N ILE A 286 10.19 2.60 17.30
CA ILE A 286 10.21 2.81 18.74
C ILE A 286 8.82 2.64 19.38
N CYS A 287 7.76 3.02 18.67
CA CYS A 287 6.40 2.86 19.18
C CYS A 287 5.92 1.40 19.19
N MET A 288 6.59 0.49 18.47
CA MET A 288 6.27 -0.94 18.51
C MET A 288 6.64 -1.57 19.86
N PHE A 289 7.76 -1.17 20.46
CA PHE A 289 8.28 -1.83 21.67
C PHE A 289 7.29 -1.90 22.83
N PRO A 290 6.58 -0.84 23.24
CA PRO A 290 5.70 -0.88 24.39
C PRO A 290 4.35 -1.58 24.14
N ILE A 291 3.96 -1.83 22.88
CA ILE A 291 2.60 -2.33 22.54
C ILE A 291 2.27 -3.62 23.29
N GLY A 292 3.23 -4.54 23.42
CA GLY A 292 3.00 -5.85 24.05
C GLY A 292 2.73 -5.81 25.58
N TRP A 293 2.90 -4.66 26.21
CA TRP A 293 2.61 -4.46 27.65
C TRP A 293 1.40 -3.57 27.92
N ILE A 294 0.79 -3.03 26.84
CA ILE A 294 -0.33 -2.10 26.97
C ILE A 294 -1.65 -2.87 27.01
N ASN A 295 -2.43 -2.59 28.04
CA ASN A 295 -3.78 -3.10 28.23
C ASN A 295 -4.85 -1.99 28.16
N GLN A 296 -4.45 -0.77 27.82
CA GLN A 296 -5.34 0.40 27.79
C GLN A 296 -5.44 0.96 26.38
N LEU A 297 -6.65 1.05 25.86
CA LEU A 297 -6.93 1.42 24.47
C LEU A 297 -6.42 2.83 24.11
N HIS A 298 -6.52 3.79 25.03
CA HIS A 298 -6.06 5.16 24.79
C HIS A 298 -4.53 5.25 24.63
N LEU A 299 -3.77 4.44 25.41
CA LEU A 299 -2.31 4.37 25.26
C LEU A 299 -1.94 3.71 23.92
N LEU A 300 -2.66 2.66 23.53
CA LEU A 300 -2.46 2.03 22.22
C LEU A 300 -2.71 3.03 21.09
N PHE A 301 -3.81 3.79 21.13
CA PHE A 301 -4.09 4.80 20.11
C PHE A 301 -3.04 5.93 20.09
N SER A 302 -2.45 6.28 21.23
CA SER A 302 -1.34 7.24 21.28
C SER A 302 -0.10 6.71 20.55
N LEU A 303 0.23 5.42 20.70
CA LEU A 303 1.33 4.79 19.96
C LEU A 303 1.02 4.65 18.48
N ILE A 304 -0.21 4.32 18.11
CA ILE A 304 -0.67 4.27 16.73
C ILE A 304 -0.57 5.67 16.09
N CYS A 305 -0.91 6.72 16.82
CA CYS A 305 -0.73 8.09 16.37
C CYS A 305 0.75 8.40 16.06
N LEU A 306 1.67 8.02 16.96
CA LEU A 306 3.11 8.15 16.73
C LEU A 306 3.59 7.33 15.54
N PHE A 307 3.05 6.12 15.35
CA PHE A 307 3.35 5.29 14.19
C PHE A 307 2.96 5.97 12.88
N TYR A 308 1.75 6.52 12.80
CA TYR A 308 1.30 7.25 11.61
C TYR A 308 2.07 8.55 11.37
N LEU A 309 2.49 9.26 12.42
CA LEU A 309 3.42 10.39 12.28
C LEU A 309 4.75 9.96 11.68
N GLY A 310 5.27 8.80 12.08
CA GLY A 310 6.43 8.18 11.46
C GLY A 310 6.22 7.87 9.99
N LEU A 311 5.09 7.28 9.64
CA LEU A 311 4.71 6.90 8.29
C LEU A 311 4.57 8.12 7.38
N VAL A 312 3.85 9.15 7.80
CA VAL A 312 3.67 10.43 7.09
C VAL A 312 5.00 11.16 6.86
N THR A 313 5.96 11.00 7.77
CA THR A 313 7.32 11.58 7.63
C THR A 313 8.19 10.77 6.67
N ALA A 314 8.12 9.43 6.75
CA ALA A 314 8.96 8.53 5.98
C ALA A 314 8.51 8.39 4.52
N ASP A 315 7.21 8.29 4.25
CA ASP A 315 6.67 7.94 2.93
C ASP A 315 7.05 8.95 1.83
N PRO A 316 6.87 10.27 1.97
CA PRO A 316 7.27 11.23 0.95
C PRO A 316 8.78 11.24 0.74
N ALA A 317 9.55 11.08 1.81
CA ALA A 317 11.01 11.02 1.76
C ALA A 317 11.50 9.77 1.02
N ARG A 318 10.88 8.62 1.27
CA ARG A 318 11.13 7.34 0.59
C ARG A 318 10.87 7.45 -0.92
N GLU A 319 9.72 8.01 -1.32
CA GLU A 319 9.37 8.20 -2.73
C GLU A 319 10.36 9.12 -3.44
N THR A 320 10.68 10.25 -2.82
CA THR A 320 11.64 11.22 -3.36
C THR A 320 13.04 10.63 -3.49
N LEU A 321 13.50 9.91 -2.46
CA LEU A 321 14.80 9.26 -2.46
C LEU A 321 14.85 8.14 -3.51
N SER A 322 13.82 7.31 -3.62
CA SER A 322 13.71 6.30 -4.66
C SER A 322 13.82 6.92 -6.06
N ALA A 323 13.08 8.01 -6.31
CA ALA A 323 13.13 8.71 -7.59
C ALA A 323 14.51 9.34 -7.89
N SER A 324 15.22 9.84 -6.86
CA SER A 324 16.54 10.45 -7.01
C SER A 324 17.67 9.44 -7.30
N LEU A 325 17.46 8.18 -6.94
CA LEU A 325 18.39 7.08 -7.16
C LEU A 325 18.21 6.39 -8.52
N THR A 326 17.17 6.76 -9.28
CA THR A 326 16.88 6.15 -10.59
C THR A 326 17.70 6.76 -11.72
N ASP A 327 18.11 5.94 -12.70
CA ASP A 327 18.62 6.44 -13.97
C ASP A 327 17.46 7.09 -14.76
N PRO A 328 17.60 8.38 -15.17
CA PRO A 328 16.58 9.07 -15.98
C PRO A 328 16.19 8.34 -17.27
N ARG A 329 17.11 7.57 -17.84
CA ARG A 329 16.92 6.82 -19.11
C ARG A 329 16.03 5.59 -18.94
N ALA A 330 15.98 4.99 -17.73
CA ALA A 330 15.23 3.78 -17.43
C ALA A 330 14.27 3.95 -16.25
N ARG A 331 13.82 5.18 -15.98
CA ARG A 331 13.04 5.56 -14.78
C ARG A 331 11.83 4.68 -14.53
N GLY A 332 11.11 4.28 -15.57
CA GLY A 332 9.96 3.40 -15.46
C GLY A 332 10.31 2.03 -14.89
N SER A 333 11.40 1.43 -15.34
CA SER A 333 11.86 0.12 -14.88
C SER A 333 12.39 0.17 -13.45
N TYR A 334 13.09 1.25 -13.07
CA TYR A 334 13.51 1.48 -11.69
C TYR A 334 12.30 1.62 -10.74
N MET A 335 11.30 2.40 -11.11
CA MET A 335 10.08 2.57 -10.33
C MET A 335 9.27 1.27 -10.25
N GLY A 336 9.24 0.49 -11.34
CA GLY A 336 8.67 -0.86 -11.32
C GLY A 336 9.42 -1.80 -10.38
N PHE A 337 10.76 -1.78 -10.41
CA PHE A 337 11.59 -2.58 -9.53
C PHE A 337 11.47 -2.17 -8.05
N SER A 338 11.28 -0.89 -7.74
CA SER A 338 11.06 -0.43 -6.37
C SER A 338 9.81 -1.05 -5.74
N ARG A 339 8.79 -1.42 -6.54
CA ARG A 339 7.60 -2.14 -6.09
C ARG A 339 7.88 -3.56 -5.61
N LEU A 340 8.99 -4.17 -6.05
CA LEU A 340 9.43 -5.47 -5.51
C LEU A 340 9.79 -5.37 -4.04
N GLY A 341 10.34 -4.24 -3.58
CA GLY A 341 10.57 -3.99 -2.15
C GLY A 341 9.26 -4.02 -1.36
N LEU A 342 8.20 -3.41 -1.89
CA LEU A 342 6.85 -3.46 -1.31
C LEU A 342 6.24 -4.88 -1.39
N ALA A 343 6.45 -5.59 -2.51
CA ALA A 343 5.96 -6.96 -2.66
C ALA A 343 6.59 -7.91 -1.63
N LEU A 344 7.91 -7.91 -1.56
CA LEU A 344 8.67 -8.77 -0.65
C LEU A 344 8.50 -8.33 0.81
N GLY A 345 8.69 -7.04 1.09
CA GLY A 345 8.56 -6.50 2.44
C GLY A 345 7.14 -6.62 2.99
N GLY A 346 6.13 -6.37 2.15
CA GLY A 346 4.73 -6.58 2.51
C GLY A 346 4.41 -8.05 2.78
N ALA A 347 4.85 -8.97 1.92
CA ALA A 347 4.64 -10.39 2.12
C ALA A 347 5.34 -10.91 3.40
N LEU A 348 6.62 -10.55 3.60
CA LEU A 348 7.37 -10.90 4.80
C LEU A 348 6.73 -10.29 6.05
N GLY A 349 6.23 -9.05 5.96
CA GLY A 349 5.56 -8.37 7.06
C GLY A 349 4.24 -9.03 7.45
N TYR A 350 3.41 -9.40 6.48
CA TYR A 350 2.16 -10.11 6.76
C TYR A 350 2.40 -11.53 7.30
N ILE A 351 3.22 -12.33 6.62
CA ILE A 351 3.51 -13.71 7.03
C ILE A 351 4.28 -13.72 8.35
N GLY A 352 5.33 -12.93 8.44
CA GLY A 352 6.18 -12.83 9.62
C GLY A 352 5.44 -12.24 10.81
N GLY A 353 4.64 -11.18 10.62
CA GLY A 353 3.80 -10.59 11.67
C GLY A 353 2.80 -11.60 12.24
N GLY A 354 2.07 -12.31 11.37
CA GLY A 354 1.14 -13.36 11.79
C GLY A 354 1.83 -14.51 12.52
N TRP A 355 2.96 -15.01 12.00
CA TRP A 355 3.75 -16.05 12.63
C TRP A 355 4.29 -15.63 14.01
N LEU A 356 4.79 -14.41 14.12
CA LEU A 356 5.29 -13.87 15.39
C LEU A 356 4.16 -13.73 16.41
N TYR A 357 2.96 -13.30 15.98
CA TYR A 357 1.80 -13.19 16.84
C TYR A 357 1.39 -14.57 17.40
N ASP A 358 1.24 -15.58 16.53
CA ASP A 358 0.88 -16.94 16.93
C ASP A 358 1.94 -17.55 17.87
N THR A 359 3.23 -17.35 17.56
CA THR A 359 4.35 -17.80 18.39
C THR A 359 4.36 -17.10 19.76
N GLY A 360 4.12 -15.77 19.77
CA GLY A 360 4.03 -15.01 21.02
C GLY A 360 2.91 -15.52 21.93
N ARG A 361 1.75 -15.86 21.36
CA ARG A 361 0.65 -16.47 22.12
C ARG A 361 0.99 -17.87 22.62
N ALA A 362 1.59 -18.71 21.78
CA ALA A 362 1.99 -20.08 22.16
C ALA A 362 3.03 -20.10 23.30
N LEU A 363 3.93 -19.12 23.33
CA LEU A 363 4.97 -18.98 24.36
C LEU A 363 4.50 -18.16 25.58
N ASN A 364 3.26 -17.68 25.64
CA ASN A 364 2.76 -16.71 26.62
C ASN A 364 3.61 -15.44 26.73
N MET A 365 4.14 -14.98 25.59
CA MET A 365 4.96 -13.76 25.45
C MET A 365 4.31 -12.79 24.45
N PRO A 366 3.22 -12.10 24.79
CA PRO A 366 2.50 -11.19 23.88
C PRO A 366 3.34 -10.02 23.39
N GLN A 367 4.43 -9.68 24.09
CA GLN A 367 5.39 -8.66 23.70
C GLN A 367 6.35 -9.10 22.58
N LEU A 368 6.53 -10.40 22.34
CA LEU A 368 7.52 -10.93 21.40
C LEU A 368 7.38 -10.39 19.98
N PRO A 369 6.18 -10.39 19.34
CA PRO A 369 6.01 -9.85 17.99
C PRO A 369 6.43 -8.39 17.88
N TRP A 370 6.06 -7.59 18.86
CA TRP A 370 6.30 -6.16 18.87
C TRP A 370 7.77 -5.81 19.04
N LEU A 371 8.47 -6.55 19.91
CA LEU A 371 9.92 -6.42 20.10
C LEU A 371 10.67 -6.74 18.82
N LEU A 372 10.34 -7.85 18.16
CA LEU A 372 11.04 -8.30 16.95
C LEU A 372 10.74 -7.40 15.75
N LEU A 373 9.50 -6.90 15.61
CA LEU A 373 9.15 -5.91 14.59
C LEU A 373 9.89 -4.58 14.84
N GLY A 374 9.92 -4.09 16.07
CA GLY A 374 10.68 -2.89 16.43
C GLY A 374 12.17 -3.04 16.13
N LEU A 375 12.77 -4.19 16.47
CA LEU A 375 14.17 -4.50 16.14
C LEU A 375 14.41 -4.55 14.63
N ALA A 376 13.51 -5.16 13.86
CA ALA A 376 13.60 -5.19 12.39
C ALA A 376 13.66 -3.78 11.81
N GLY A 377 12.87 -2.85 12.35
CA GLY A 377 12.92 -1.45 11.97
C GLY A 377 14.25 -0.78 12.31
N LEU A 378 14.79 -1.00 13.52
CA LEU A 378 16.10 -0.46 13.91
C LEU A 378 17.25 -1.03 13.06
N ILE A 379 17.21 -2.33 12.72
CA ILE A 379 18.17 -2.95 11.80
C ILE A 379 18.07 -2.30 10.41
N THR A 380 16.86 -2.01 9.95
CA THR A 380 16.63 -1.33 8.67
C THR A 380 17.23 0.09 8.68
N ILE A 381 17.07 0.84 9.77
CA ILE A 381 17.67 2.16 9.93
C ILE A 381 19.19 2.08 9.87
N TYR A 382 19.76 1.13 10.61
CA TYR A 382 21.21 0.93 10.60
C TYR A 382 21.75 0.58 9.20
N ALA A 383 21.06 -0.31 8.48
CA ALA A 383 21.42 -0.69 7.13
C ALA A 383 21.32 0.49 6.14
N LEU A 384 20.24 1.29 6.22
CA LEU A 384 20.06 2.50 5.42
C LEU A 384 21.14 3.54 5.74
N HIS A 385 21.42 3.77 7.02
CA HIS A 385 22.46 4.71 7.44
C HIS A 385 23.84 4.34 6.89
N ARG A 386 24.22 3.07 7.02
CA ARG A 386 25.50 2.56 6.48
C ARG A 386 25.58 2.70 4.96
N GLN A 387 24.51 2.32 4.27
CA GLN A 387 24.44 2.35 2.81
C GLN A 387 24.47 3.76 2.23
N LEU A 388 23.77 4.71 2.85
CA LEU A 388 23.66 6.08 2.36
C LEU A 388 24.88 6.94 2.74
N ASN A 389 25.59 6.63 3.85
CA ASN A 389 26.81 7.33 4.26
C ASN A 389 28.05 6.90 3.47
N GLN A 390 28.12 5.68 2.94
CA GLN A 390 29.22 5.25 2.07
C GLN A 390 29.40 6.14 0.83
N LYS A 391 28.39 6.95 0.47
CA LYS A 391 28.42 7.93 -0.64
C LYS A 391 29.26 9.18 -0.42
N LYS A 392 29.62 9.52 0.80
CA LYS A 392 30.44 10.72 1.07
C LYS A 392 31.91 10.55 0.63
N ILE A 393 32.31 9.37 0.20
CA ILE A 393 33.72 9.02 -0.06
C ILE A 393 34.07 9.03 -1.56
N GLU A 394 33.09 9.01 -2.48
CA GLU A 394 33.39 9.18 -3.91
C GLU A 394 32.92 10.56 -4.40
N PRO A 395 33.84 11.52 -4.68
CA PRO A 395 33.46 12.74 -5.38
C PRO A 395 33.05 12.35 -6.80
N ILE A 396 31.84 12.77 -7.20
CA ILE A 396 31.40 12.70 -8.59
C ILE A 396 32.44 13.52 -9.42
N ILE A 397 33.30 12.84 -10.11
CA ILE A 397 34.08 13.44 -11.22
C ILE A 397 33.02 13.76 -12.28
N ILE A 398 32.55 15.01 -12.27
CA ILE A 398 31.80 15.58 -13.37
C ILE A 398 32.76 15.64 -14.54
N SER A 399 32.76 14.61 -15.39
CA SER A 399 33.34 14.69 -16.70
C SER A 399 32.56 15.74 -17.47
N LYS A 400 33.15 16.93 -17.57
CA LYS A 400 32.80 17.90 -18.60
C LYS A 400 33.02 17.24 -19.94
N TYR A 401 31.98 16.94 -20.70
CA TYR A 401 31.94 17.01 -22.18
C TYR A 401 30.49 17.26 -22.60
#